data_0a9a5ba5dff6d13d2dbedf4ea6f2361c
#
_entry.id   0a9a5ba5dff6d13d2dbedf4ea6f2361c
#
_cell.length_a   1.000
_cell.length_b   1.000
_cell.length_c   1.000
_cell.angle_alpha   90.00
_cell.angle_beta   90.00
_cell.angle_gamma   90.00
#
_symmetry.space_group_name_H-M   'P 1'
#
loop_
_entity.id
_entity.type
_entity.pdbx_description
1 polymer ?
#
loop_
_entity_poly.entity_id
_entity_poly.type
_entity_poly.pdbx_seq_one_letter_code
_entity_poly.pdbx_strand_id
1 'polypeptide(L)'
;MQRCEVDSLDPARTYWVPAVVSPTRNWAGSPGCRKGARFLVDRQTLRPTRDRFETFDSEFACLSWILRHRGRLNRNLLGVRIKAVPLDRWLLGLD
;
A
#
# COMPACT_ATOMS: atom_id res chain seq x y z
N MET A 1 1.36 -17.71 1.60
CA MET A 1 2.04 -16.44 1.87
C MET A 1 1.74 -15.95 3.27
N GLN A 2 2.75 -15.47 3.94
CA GLN A 2 2.57 -14.95 5.28
C GLN A 2 2.16 -13.50 5.26
N ARG A 3 1.23 -13.15 6.14
CA ARG A 3 0.80 -11.80 6.36
C ARG A 3 1.59 -11.23 7.54
N CYS A 4 2.06 -9.98 7.40
CA CYS A 4 2.68 -9.28 8.52
C CYS A 4 1.64 -9.02 9.59
N GLU A 5 1.98 -9.36 10.83
CA GLU A 5 1.16 -9.03 11.99
C GLU A 5 1.67 -7.75 12.62
N VAL A 6 0.76 -6.83 12.93
CA VAL A 6 1.14 -5.56 13.55
C VAL A 6 1.87 -5.82 14.87
N ASP A 7 1.42 -6.81 15.62
CA ASP A 7 2.00 -7.15 16.92
C ASP A 7 3.43 -7.69 16.82
N SER A 8 3.84 -8.19 15.65
CA SER A 8 5.18 -8.71 15.46
C SER A 8 6.19 -7.62 15.07
N LEU A 9 5.73 -6.41 14.85
CA LEU A 9 6.58 -5.30 14.46
C LEU A 9 7.18 -4.62 15.69
N ASP A 10 8.40 -4.12 15.52
CA ASP A 10 9.08 -3.40 16.60
C ASP A 10 8.46 -2.00 16.74
N PRO A 11 7.85 -1.66 17.89
CA PRO A 11 7.21 -0.38 18.06
C PRO A 11 8.19 0.81 18.06
N ALA A 12 9.48 0.54 18.24
CA ALA A 12 10.50 1.60 18.20
C ALA A 12 10.95 1.94 16.78
N ARG A 13 10.52 1.16 15.78
CA ARG A 13 10.91 1.36 14.38
C ARG A 13 9.75 1.91 13.59
N THR A 14 10.07 2.73 12.59
CA THR A 14 9.09 3.18 11.60
C THR A 14 9.15 2.27 10.39
N TYR A 15 8.01 1.72 10.03
CA TYR A 15 7.86 0.88 8.84
C TYR A 15 7.14 1.66 7.75
N TRP A 16 7.53 1.44 6.51
CA TRP A 16 6.95 2.13 5.37
C TRP A 16 6.23 1.14 4.47
N VAL A 17 5.13 1.57 3.89
CA VAL A 17 4.32 0.72 3.00
C VAL A 17 3.86 1.53 1.79
N PRO A 18 3.71 0.87 0.63
CA PRO A 18 3.10 1.52 -0.53
C PRO A 18 1.59 1.54 -0.35
N ALA A 19 0.99 2.70 -0.52
CA ALA A 19 -0.44 2.91 -0.24
C ALA A 19 -1.10 3.78 -1.29
N VAL A 20 -2.39 3.56 -1.49
CA VAL A 20 -3.21 4.31 -2.45
C VAL A 20 -4.58 4.60 -1.85
N VAL A 21 -5.24 5.60 -2.42
CA VAL A 21 -6.61 5.93 -2.09
C VAL A 21 -7.44 5.77 -3.36
N SER A 22 -8.56 5.06 -3.25
CA SER A 22 -9.43 4.82 -4.39
C SER A 22 -9.99 6.14 -4.95
N PRO A 23 -9.79 6.41 -6.25
CA PRO A 23 -10.29 7.65 -6.86
C PRO A 23 -11.78 7.57 -7.20
N THR A 24 -12.34 6.36 -7.32
CA THR A 24 -13.73 6.15 -7.72
C THR A 24 -14.30 4.93 -6.99
N ARG A 25 -15.58 4.70 -7.15
CA ARG A 25 -16.22 3.47 -6.66
C ARG A 25 -15.78 2.28 -7.51
N ASN A 26 -15.68 1.11 -6.89
CA ASN A 26 -15.35 -0.16 -7.56
C ASN A 26 -14.03 -0.10 -8.35
N TRP A 27 -13.06 0.59 -7.78
CA TRP A 27 -11.79 0.85 -8.46
C TRP A 27 -10.88 -0.39 -8.47
N ALA A 28 -10.14 -0.54 -9.58
CA ALA A 28 -9.02 -1.47 -9.73
C ALA A 28 -9.36 -2.92 -9.32
N GLY A 29 -10.55 -3.39 -9.68
CA GLY A 29 -10.93 -4.75 -9.34
C GLY A 29 -11.29 -4.95 -7.87
N SER A 30 -11.53 -3.89 -7.14
CA SER A 30 -11.99 -3.92 -5.75
C SER A 30 -13.48 -3.58 -5.70
N PRO A 31 -14.35 -4.51 -6.12
CA PRO A 31 -15.79 -4.26 -6.18
C PRO A 31 -16.34 -3.93 -4.80
N GLY A 32 -17.29 -3.01 -4.74
CA GLY A 32 -17.91 -2.58 -3.49
C GLY A 32 -17.11 -1.53 -2.73
N CYS A 33 -15.92 -1.13 -3.21
CA CYS A 33 -15.17 -0.08 -2.53
C CYS A 33 -15.80 1.28 -2.77
N ARG A 34 -15.66 2.17 -1.80
CA ARG A 34 -16.11 3.56 -1.90
C ARG A 34 -15.01 4.41 -2.51
N LYS A 35 -15.40 5.55 -3.10
CA LYS A 35 -14.45 6.60 -3.41
C LYS A 35 -13.76 7.02 -2.10
N GLY A 36 -12.43 7.11 -2.12
CA GLY A 36 -11.66 7.44 -0.94
C GLY A 36 -11.29 6.25 -0.06
N ALA A 37 -11.71 5.03 -0.42
CA ALA A 37 -11.30 3.84 0.30
C ALA A 37 -9.76 3.69 0.26
N ARG A 38 -9.17 3.28 1.37
CA ARG A 38 -7.72 3.20 1.54
C ARG A 38 -7.25 1.78 1.35
N PHE A 39 -6.19 1.61 0.58
CA PHE A 39 -5.62 0.31 0.30
C PHE A 39 -4.10 0.37 0.42
N LEU A 40 -3.51 -0.75 0.82
CA LEU A 40 -2.10 -1.01 0.65
C LEU A 40 -1.89 -1.68 -0.71
N VAL A 41 -0.65 -1.73 -1.17
CA VAL A 41 -0.32 -2.42 -2.42
C VAL A 41 0.47 -3.68 -2.07
N ASP A 42 -0.01 -4.82 -2.55
CA ASP A 42 0.65 -6.11 -2.32
C ASP A 42 1.95 -6.14 -3.12
N ARG A 43 3.07 -6.45 -2.45
CA ARG A 43 4.39 -6.48 -3.09
C ARG A 43 4.54 -7.60 -4.10
N GLN A 44 3.75 -8.66 -4.00
CA GLN A 44 3.83 -9.79 -4.91
C GLN A 44 2.90 -9.64 -6.11
N THR A 45 1.64 -9.31 -5.85
CA THR A 45 0.64 -9.22 -6.92
C THR A 45 0.56 -7.84 -7.56
N LEU A 46 1.10 -6.81 -6.90
CA LEU A 46 1.04 -5.41 -7.34
C LEU A 46 -0.39 -4.91 -7.51
N ARG A 47 -1.29 -5.41 -6.65
CA ARG A 47 -2.70 -5.04 -6.66
C ARG A 47 -3.11 -4.46 -5.31
N PRO A 48 -4.21 -3.69 -5.26
CA PRO A 48 -4.71 -3.17 -3.99
C PRO A 48 -5.09 -4.31 -3.04
N THR A 49 -4.80 -4.12 -1.76
CA THR A 49 -5.13 -5.09 -0.72
C THR A 49 -5.45 -4.36 0.57
N ARG A 50 -6.27 -4.97 1.42
CA ARG A 50 -6.59 -4.42 2.73
C ARG A 50 -5.92 -5.17 3.88
N ASP A 51 -5.53 -6.42 3.65
CA ASP A 51 -5.10 -7.32 4.71
C ASP A 51 -3.74 -7.98 4.46
N ARG A 52 -3.18 -7.81 3.27
CA ARG A 52 -1.88 -8.39 2.93
C ARG A 52 -0.88 -7.27 2.75
N PHE A 53 0.01 -7.12 3.71
CA PHE A 53 1.02 -6.08 3.60
C PHE A 53 2.38 -6.63 4.00
N GLU A 54 3.39 -6.03 3.42
CA GLU A 54 4.79 -6.22 3.77
C GLU A 54 5.40 -4.85 3.94
N THR A 55 6.39 -4.74 4.82
CA THR A 55 6.94 -3.47 5.19
C THR A 55 8.31 -3.24 4.55
N PHE A 56 8.68 -1.99 4.42
CA PHE A 56 10.01 -1.55 4.05
C PHE A 56 10.64 -0.85 5.24
N ASP A 57 11.97 -0.95 5.35
CA ASP A 57 12.70 -0.39 6.48
C ASP A 57 12.84 1.14 6.40
N SER A 58 12.68 1.71 5.22
CA SER A 58 12.83 3.15 5.03
C SER A 58 11.92 3.65 3.92
N GLU A 59 11.66 4.95 3.94
CA GLU A 59 10.93 5.61 2.87
C GLU A 59 11.63 5.43 1.53
N PHE A 60 12.96 5.55 1.53
CA PHE A 60 13.75 5.38 0.31
C PHE A 60 13.57 3.98 -0.28
N ALA A 61 13.60 2.95 0.55
CA ALA A 61 13.42 1.58 0.06
C ALA A 61 12.03 1.40 -0.55
N CYS A 62 11.00 1.94 0.10
CA CYS A 62 9.63 1.87 -0.40
C CYS A 62 9.48 2.62 -1.73
N LEU A 63 9.99 3.84 -1.82
CA LEU A 63 9.94 4.63 -3.05
C LEU A 63 10.72 3.97 -4.18
N SER A 64 11.88 3.37 -3.88
CA SER A 64 12.66 2.66 -4.88
C SER A 64 11.90 1.48 -5.45
N TRP A 65 11.19 0.75 -4.60
CA TRP A 65 10.35 -0.36 -5.04
C TRP A 65 9.23 0.14 -5.95
N ILE A 66 8.56 1.23 -5.57
CA ILE A 66 7.49 1.83 -6.38
C ILE A 66 8.01 2.21 -7.76
N LEU A 67 9.14 2.89 -7.83
CA LEU A 67 9.72 3.33 -9.10
C LEU A 67 10.14 2.15 -9.96
N ARG A 68 10.68 1.10 -9.35
CA ARG A 68 11.12 -0.10 -10.07
C ARG A 68 9.96 -0.82 -10.74
N HIS A 69 8.79 -0.79 -10.12
CA HIS A 69 7.60 -1.51 -10.62
C HIS A 69 6.57 -0.57 -11.27
N ARG A 70 6.98 0.64 -11.59
CA ARG A 70 6.08 1.70 -12.03
C ARG A 70 5.17 1.31 -13.19
N GLY A 71 5.70 0.65 -14.21
CA GLY A 71 4.92 0.27 -15.38
C GLY A 71 3.80 -0.70 -15.06
N ARG A 72 4.11 -1.74 -14.28
CA ARG A 72 3.10 -2.72 -13.86
C ARG A 72 2.09 -2.13 -12.89
N LEU A 73 2.56 -1.29 -11.98
CA LEU A 73 1.67 -0.64 -11.02
C LEU A 73 0.69 0.29 -11.72
N ASN A 74 1.14 1.05 -12.71
CA ASN A 74 0.25 1.92 -13.47
C ASN A 74 -0.86 1.13 -14.16
N ARG A 75 -0.55 -0.03 -14.71
CA ARG A 75 -1.55 -0.89 -15.35
C ARG A 75 -2.52 -1.47 -14.33
N ASN A 76 -2.01 -1.99 -13.23
CA ASN A 76 -2.83 -2.65 -12.22
C ASN A 76 -3.69 -1.65 -11.43
N LEU A 77 -3.21 -0.43 -11.27
CA LEU A 77 -3.85 0.59 -10.44
C LEU A 77 -4.48 1.71 -11.28
N LEU A 78 -4.53 1.53 -12.61
CA LEU A 78 -5.18 2.47 -13.53
C LEU A 78 -4.61 3.89 -13.41
N GLY A 79 -3.30 4.01 -13.20
CA GLY A 79 -2.63 5.29 -13.14
C GLY A 79 -2.76 6.07 -11.85
N VAL A 80 -3.35 5.48 -10.82
CA VAL A 80 -3.47 6.14 -9.52
C VAL A 80 -2.11 6.24 -8.87
N ARG A 81 -1.84 7.39 -8.24
CA ARG A 81 -0.57 7.65 -7.60
C ARG A 81 -0.41 6.84 -6.33
N ILE A 82 0.73 6.17 -6.21
CA ILE A 82 1.10 5.40 -5.03
C ILE A 82 1.99 6.27 -4.16
N LYS A 83 1.75 6.22 -2.85
CA LYS A 83 2.59 6.93 -1.88
C LYS A 83 3.31 5.94 -0.98
N ALA A 84 4.52 6.30 -0.57
CA ALA A 84 5.20 5.63 0.53
C ALA A 84 4.77 6.33 1.82
N VAL A 85 4.12 5.59 2.71
CA VAL A 85 3.57 6.16 3.95
C VAL A 85 4.04 5.36 5.16
N PRO A 86 4.18 6.00 6.33
CA PRO A 86 4.43 5.26 7.57
C PRO A 86 3.23 4.38 7.90
N LEU A 87 3.49 3.12 8.21
CA LEU A 87 2.43 2.14 8.44
C LEU A 87 1.53 2.52 9.60
N ASP A 88 2.10 2.97 10.71
CA ASP A 88 1.34 3.35 11.90
C ASP A 88 0.36 4.49 11.60
N ARG A 89 0.82 5.52 10.89
CA ARG A 89 -0.04 6.64 10.52
C ARG A 89 -1.14 6.19 9.56
N TRP A 90 -0.81 5.33 8.63
CA TRP A 90 -1.78 4.80 7.69
C TRP A 90 -2.88 4.02 8.42
N LEU A 91 -2.50 3.15 9.35
CA LEU A 91 -3.45 2.36 10.13
C LEU A 91 -4.38 3.22 11.00
N LEU A 92 -3.88 4.38 11.46
CA LEU A 92 -4.67 5.31 12.25
C LEU A 92 -5.48 6.28 11.39
N GLY A 93 -5.34 6.22 10.08
CA GLY A 93 -6.07 7.10 9.18
C GLY A 93 -5.53 8.52 9.11
N LEU A 94 -4.25 8.73 9.45
CA LEU A 94 -3.66 10.07 9.52
C LEU A 94 -2.96 10.53 8.25
N ASP A 95 -2.90 9.67 7.24
CA ASP A 95 -2.30 10.02 5.94
C ASP A 95 -3.34 10.12 4.84
#